data_ebc1b112c5bee32234651aea19086b7c
#
_entry.id   ebc1b112c5bee32234651aea19086b7c
#
_cell.length_a   1.000
_cell.length_b   1.000
_cell.length_c   1.000
_cell.angle_alpha   90.00
_cell.angle_beta   90.00
_cell.angle_gamma   90.00
#
_symmetry.space_group_name_H-M   'P 1'
#
loop_
_entity.id
_entity.type
_entity.pdbx_description
1 polymer ?
#
loop_
_entity_poly.entity_id
_entity_poly.type
_entity_poly.pdbx_seq_one_letter_code
_entity_poly.pdbx_strand_id
1 'polypeptide(L)'
;MIEIVYDKATAEKNAKNDGHYRMPKNIRQIGNAPDKKKIYIEDYVMTFLRKIAEPGNTTSRGAILLGEYFKDGDTETLFISGAVEAQNLEFDVEQIKFDDHIWSKLYADINKYFENLSVVGWFLSRMGFSTEINDKITRLHLENFRGRDKVLFVMDSLECDDAFYVCEKNRLMRQRGYCLLYTSDAA
;
A
#
# COMPACT_ATOMS: atom_id res chain seq x y z
N MET A 1 9.30 -18.01 -0.28
CA MET A 1 10.18 -16.94 -0.81
C MET A 1 9.44 -15.62 -0.72
N ILE A 2 10.03 -14.61 -0.15
CA ILE A 2 9.46 -13.26 -0.07
C ILE A 2 9.96 -12.48 -1.28
N GLU A 3 9.03 -11.99 -2.09
CA GLU A 3 9.37 -11.09 -3.20
C GLU A 3 9.29 -9.65 -2.71
N ILE A 4 10.40 -8.90 -2.87
CA ILE A 4 10.56 -7.54 -2.38
C ILE A 4 10.70 -6.61 -3.58
N VAL A 5 9.88 -5.57 -3.61
CA VAL A 5 9.94 -4.53 -4.63
C VAL A 5 10.42 -3.23 -3.99
N TYR A 6 11.58 -2.76 -4.42
CA TYR A 6 12.22 -1.57 -3.89
C TYR A 6 13.18 -0.96 -4.90
N ASP A 7 13.09 0.33 -5.09
CA ASP A 7 14.04 1.09 -5.90
C ASP A 7 15.03 1.84 -5.00
N LYS A 8 16.26 1.34 -4.90
CA LYS A 8 17.33 1.95 -4.12
C LYS A 8 17.65 3.39 -4.55
N ALA A 9 17.52 3.70 -5.83
CA ALA A 9 17.85 5.03 -6.35
C ALA A 9 16.88 6.11 -5.84
N THR A 10 15.61 5.75 -5.67
CA THR A 10 14.59 6.65 -5.12
C THR A 10 14.76 6.88 -3.63
N ALA A 11 15.12 5.84 -2.88
CA ALA A 11 15.36 5.94 -1.44
C ALA A 11 16.59 6.79 -1.11
N GLU A 12 17.68 6.62 -1.85
CA GLU A 12 18.90 7.43 -1.65
C GLU A 12 18.68 8.91 -1.98
N LYS A 13 17.83 9.22 -2.95
CA LYS A 13 17.44 10.60 -3.26
C LYS A 13 16.58 11.23 -2.18
N ASN A 14 15.71 10.45 -1.56
CA ASN A 14 14.82 10.92 -0.50
C ASN A 14 15.57 11.13 0.83
N ALA A 15 16.59 10.34 1.11
CA ALA A 15 17.38 10.45 2.34
C ALA A 15 18.29 11.69 2.40
N LYS A 16 18.55 12.35 1.28
CA LYS A 16 19.47 13.51 1.20
C LYS A 16 18.80 14.87 1.22
N ASN A 17 17.49 14.96 1.35
CA ASN A 17 16.77 16.23 1.37
C ASN A 17 16.27 16.57 2.77
N ASP A 18 16.81 17.64 3.34
CA ASP A 18 16.37 18.30 4.56
C ASP A 18 14.85 18.57 4.57
N GLY A 19 14.06 17.63 5.07
CA GLY A 19 12.67 17.83 5.47
C GLY A 19 11.67 18.28 4.39
N HIS A 20 12.12 18.57 3.17
CA HIS A 20 11.25 18.93 2.05
C HIS A 20 11.23 17.82 1.01
N TYR A 21 10.11 17.10 0.96
CA TYR A 21 9.87 16.13 -0.08
C TYR A 21 9.79 16.85 -1.45
N ARG A 22 10.72 16.53 -2.36
CA ARG A 22 10.62 16.98 -3.74
C ARG A 22 9.62 16.10 -4.48
N MET A 23 8.51 16.68 -4.91
CA MET A 23 7.54 16.00 -5.75
C MET A 23 8.21 15.53 -7.06
N PRO A 24 8.07 14.25 -7.43
CA PRO A 24 8.51 13.77 -8.74
C PRO A 24 7.83 14.55 -9.86
N LYS A 25 8.51 14.72 -10.98
CA LYS A 25 7.99 15.51 -12.11
C LYS A 25 6.83 14.83 -12.85
N ASN A 26 6.76 13.50 -12.80
CA ASN A 26 5.80 12.71 -13.55
C ASN A 26 4.76 12.08 -12.61
N ILE A 27 3.61 12.72 -12.54
CA ILE A 27 2.48 12.29 -11.71
C ILE A 27 1.26 12.12 -12.60
N ARG A 28 0.57 11.00 -12.46
CA ARG A 28 -0.74 10.77 -13.06
C ARG A 28 -1.80 10.60 -11.99
N GLN A 29 -2.80 11.45 -12.00
CA GLN A 29 -3.96 11.29 -11.12
C GLN A 29 -4.92 10.25 -11.68
N ILE A 30 -5.31 9.31 -10.84
CA ILE A 30 -6.32 8.29 -11.10
C ILE A 30 -7.56 8.65 -10.28
N GLY A 31 -8.68 8.85 -10.94
CA GLY A 31 -9.91 9.27 -10.28
C GLY A 31 -9.85 10.69 -9.75
N ASN A 32 -10.60 10.97 -8.70
CA ASN A 32 -10.71 12.28 -8.07
C ASN A 32 -10.02 12.26 -6.70
N ALA A 33 -8.71 12.48 -6.67
CA ALA A 33 -7.93 12.49 -5.44
C ALA A 33 -8.29 13.71 -4.57
N PRO A 34 -8.59 13.51 -3.27
CA PRO A 34 -8.92 14.61 -2.37
C PRO A 34 -7.72 15.53 -2.12
N ASP A 35 -7.95 16.82 -2.01
CA ASP A 35 -6.88 17.81 -1.80
C ASP A 35 -6.20 17.70 -0.44
N LYS A 36 -6.96 17.33 0.59
CA LYS A 36 -6.46 17.26 1.97
C LYS A 36 -5.72 15.98 2.32
N LYS A 37 -5.99 14.89 1.61
CA LYS A 37 -5.33 13.61 1.84
C LYS A 37 -4.98 12.96 0.51
N LYS A 38 -3.72 13.04 0.13
CA LYS A 38 -3.21 12.50 -1.13
C LYS A 38 -2.41 11.24 -0.89
N ILE A 39 -2.71 10.22 -1.68
CA ILE A 39 -1.97 8.97 -1.72
C ILE A 39 -1.22 8.92 -3.03
N TYR A 40 0.09 8.74 -2.94
CA TYR A 40 0.99 8.54 -4.07
C TYR A 40 1.55 7.14 -4.01
N ILE A 41 1.50 6.42 -5.12
CA ILE A 41 2.09 5.10 -5.27
C ILE A 41 3.04 5.08 -6.47
N GLU A 42 4.23 4.54 -6.26
CA GLU A 42 5.21 4.39 -7.34
C GLU A 42 4.74 3.36 -8.38
N ASP A 43 5.01 3.63 -9.65
CA ASP A 43 4.55 2.78 -10.75
C ASP A 43 5.08 1.34 -10.67
N TYR A 44 6.32 1.15 -10.23
CA TYR A 44 6.88 -0.18 -10.04
C TYR A 44 6.21 -0.96 -8.91
N VAL A 45 5.76 -0.29 -7.84
CA VAL A 45 4.97 -0.91 -6.77
C VAL A 45 3.61 -1.34 -7.32
N MET A 46 2.94 -0.47 -8.08
CA MET A 46 1.68 -0.79 -8.73
C MET A 46 1.81 -2.01 -9.66
N THR A 47 2.85 -2.05 -10.47
CA THR A 47 3.14 -3.19 -11.37
C THR A 47 3.32 -4.49 -10.58
N PHE A 48 4.05 -4.44 -9.48
CA PHE A 48 4.25 -5.58 -8.60
C PHE A 48 2.93 -6.08 -7.97
N LEU A 49 2.10 -5.16 -7.46
CA LEU A 49 0.81 -5.50 -6.87
C LEU A 49 -0.15 -6.09 -7.91
N ARG A 50 -0.16 -5.59 -9.13
CA ARG A 50 -0.93 -6.16 -10.24
C ARG A 50 -0.46 -7.57 -10.62
N LYS A 51 0.83 -7.83 -10.52
CA LYS A 51 1.38 -9.18 -10.72
C LYS A 51 0.91 -10.16 -9.64
N ILE A 52 0.88 -9.73 -8.38
CA ILE A 52 0.30 -10.53 -7.28
C ILE A 52 -1.19 -10.83 -7.55
N ALA A 53 -1.92 -9.86 -8.08
CA ALA A 53 -3.35 -9.94 -8.35
C ALA A 53 -3.70 -10.57 -9.70
N GLU A 54 -2.74 -11.13 -10.44
CA GLU A 54 -3.00 -11.68 -11.79
C GLU A 54 -4.18 -12.65 -11.84
N PRO A 55 -5.01 -12.57 -12.91
CA PRO A 55 -6.06 -13.55 -13.17
C PRO A 55 -5.49 -14.97 -13.23
N GLY A 56 -6.10 -15.90 -12.53
CA GLY A 56 -5.60 -17.27 -12.35
C GLY A 56 -5.19 -17.58 -10.93
N ASN A 57 -4.87 -16.57 -10.13
CA ASN A 57 -4.76 -16.69 -8.69
C ASN A 57 -6.15 -16.64 -8.05
N THR A 58 -6.75 -17.80 -7.85
CA THR A 58 -8.09 -17.92 -7.27
C THR A 58 -8.13 -17.68 -5.76
N THR A 59 -6.97 -17.69 -5.11
CA THR A 59 -6.83 -17.40 -3.69
C THR A 59 -6.60 -15.92 -3.45
N SER A 60 -7.13 -15.39 -2.35
CA SER A 60 -6.82 -14.05 -1.92
C SER A 60 -5.32 -13.91 -1.62
N ARG A 61 -4.73 -12.81 -2.05
CA ARG A 61 -3.32 -12.51 -1.84
C ARG A 61 -3.14 -11.17 -1.16
N GLY A 62 -2.06 -11.02 -0.44
CA GLY A 62 -1.77 -9.78 0.26
C GLY A 62 -0.31 -9.38 0.25
N ALA A 63 -0.10 -8.12 0.58
CA ALA A 63 1.23 -7.54 0.74
C ALA A 63 1.20 -6.46 1.82
N ILE A 64 2.36 -6.19 2.42
CA ILE A 64 2.56 -5.04 3.29
C ILE A 64 3.10 -3.88 2.46
N LEU A 65 2.49 -2.72 2.60
CA LEU A 65 2.88 -1.50 1.90
C LEU A 65 3.84 -0.69 2.76
N LEU A 66 4.91 -0.22 2.14
CA LEU A 66 5.99 0.53 2.78
C LEU A 66 6.15 1.89 2.13
N GLY A 67 6.46 2.89 2.95
CA GLY A 67 6.63 4.24 2.47
C GLY A 67 6.79 5.24 3.58
N GLU A 68 6.30 6.45 3.33
CA GLU A 68 6.40 7.58 4.23
C GLU A 68 5.08 8.34 4.32
N TYR A 69 4.81 8.88 5.48
CA TYR A 69 3.64 9.69 5.76
C TYR A 69 4.06 11.06 6.26
N PHE A 70 3.46 12.10 5.69
CA PHE A 70 3.70 13.49 6.06
C PHE A 70 2.38 14.19 6.38
N LYS A 71 2.39 14.96 7.45
CA LYS A 71 1.29 15.84 7.81
C LYS A 71 1.80 17.27 7.92
N ASP A 72 1.17 18.18 7.17
CA ASP A 72 1.42 19.60 7.21
C ASP A 72 0.09 20.34 7.37
N GLY A 73 -0.17 20.82 8.58
CA GLY A 73 -1.45 21.41 8.93
C GLY A 73 -2.61 20.43 8.72
N ASP A 74 -3.54 20.80 7.84
CA ASP A 74 -4.69 19.97 7.47
C ASP A 74 -4.42 19.04 6.29
N THR A 75 -3.23 19.09 5.69
CA THR A 75 -2.86 18.29 4.53
C THR A 75 -2.07 17.06 4.96
N GLU A 76 -2.51 15.91 4.54
CA GLU A 76 -1.86 14.62 4.76
C GLU A 76 -1.39 14.06 3.41
N THR A 77 -0.17 13.54 3.39
CA THR A 77 0.42 12.96 2.18
C THR A 77 1.05 11.63 2.52
N LEU A 78 0.66 10.60 1.79
CA LEU A 78 1.18 9.24 1.92
C LEU A 78 1.90 8.84 0.64
N PHE A 79 3.14 8.39 0.77
CA PHE A 79 3.92 7.84 -0.33
C PHE A 79 4.13 6.35 -0.14
N ILE A 80 3.75 5.57 -1.13
CA ILE A 80 3.97 4.13 -1.17
C ILE A 80 5.09 3.87 -2.18
N SER A 81 6.26 3.47 -1.67
CA SER A 81 7.47 3.28 -2.44
C SER A 81 8.07 1.87 -2.33
N GLY A 82 7.40 0.99 -1.61
CA GLY A 82 7.81 -0.41 -1.50
C GLY A 82 6.64 -1.31 -1.12
N ALA A 83 6.81 -2.60 -1.35
CA ALA A 83 5.87 -3.62 -0.92
C ALA A 83 6.58 -4.93 -0.63
N VAL A 84 6.08 -5.68 0.33
CA VAL A 84 6.53 -7.03 0.66
C VAL A 84 5.35 -7.97 0.55
N GLU A 85 5.42 -8.94 -0.37
CA GLU A 85 4.37 -9.95 -0.49
C GLU A 85 4.33 -10.81 0.76
N ALA A 86 3.15 -10.98 1.32
CA ALA A 86 2.91 -11.91 2.42
C ALA A 86 2.68 -13.31 1.85
N GLN A 87 3.76 -14.01 1.45
CA GLN A 87 3.71 -15.40 1.01
C GLN A 87 3.41 -16.31 2.19
N ASN A 88 2.64 -17.36 1.96
CA ASN A 88 2.17 -18.35 2.94
C ASN A 88 1.10 -17.84 3.94
N LEU A 89 0.66 -16.61 3.81
CA LEU A 89 -0.64 -16.26 4.31
C LEU A 89 -1.62 -16.65 3.20
N GLU A 90 -2.20 -17.84 3.30
CA GLU A 90 -3.47 -18.07 2.63
C GLU A 90 -4.42 -17.03 3.20
N PHE A 91 -4.62 -15.96 2.45
CA PHE A 91 -5.58 -14.94 2.81
C PHE A 91 -7.00 -15.46 2.56
N ASP A 92 -7.34 -16.52 3.23
CA ASP A 92 -8.72 -16.74 3.56
C ASP A 92 -9.13 -15.60 4.49
N VAL A 93 -9.88 -14.65 3.99
CA VAL A 93 -10.35 -13.47 4.75
C VAL A 93 -11.03 -13.88 6.06
N GLU A 94 -11.46 -15.12 6.18
CA GLU A 94 -12.03 -15.68 7.38
C GLU A 94 -10.99 -16.12 8.44
N GLN A 95 -9.76 -16.35 8.04
CA GLN A 95 -8.74 -16.94 8.89
C GLN A 95 -7.47 -16.10 9.05
N ILE A 96 -7.39 -14.91 8.43
CA ILE A 96 -6.20 -14.08 8.55
C ILE A 96 -6.00 -13.64 10.01
N LYS A 97 -4.92 -14.14 10.58
CA LYS A 97 -4.38 -13.61 11.84
C LYS A 97 -2.97 -13.11 11.55
N PHE A 98 -2.76 -11.82 11.69
CA PHE A 98 -1.43 -11.28 11.82
C PHE A 98 -0.96 -11.55 13.26
N ASP A 99 -0.44 -12.74 13.52
CA ASP A 99 0.11 -13.07 14.83
C ASP A 99 1.51 -12.47 15.02
N ASP A 100 2.02 -12.52 16.24
CA ASP A 100 3.32 -11.94 16.59
C ASP A 100 4.47 -12.57 15.82
N HIS A 101 4.35 -13.85 15.44
CA HIS A 101 5.37 -14.56 14.66
C HIS A 101 5.45 -14.01 13.23
N ILE A 102 4.32 -13.78 12.60
CA ILE A 102 4.22 -13.20 11.27
C ILE A 102 4.79 -11.78 11.28
N TRP A 103 4.39 -10.94 12.25
CA TRP A 103 4.92 -9.60 12.41
C TRP A 103 6.42 -9.58 12.65
N SER A 104 6.94 -10.44 13.51
CA SER A 104 8.39 -10.52 13.76
C SER A 104 9.18 -10.85 12.51
N LYS A 105 8.69 -11.77 11.69
CA LYS A 105 9.31 -12.12 10.41
C LYS A 105 9.23 -10.97 9.40
N LEU A 106 8.08 -10.32 9.28
CA LEU A 106 7.90 -9.17 8.39
C LEU A 106 8.82 -8.00 8.79
N TYR A 107 8.89 -7.66 10.08
CA TYR A 107 9.77 -6.59 10.56
C TYR A 107 11.26 -6.91 10.38
N ALA A 108 11.66 -8.16 10.53
CA ALA A 108 13.04 -8.57 10.24
C ALA A 108 13.39 -8.34 8.77
N ASP A 109 12.49 -8.69 7.85
CA ASP A 109 12.67 -8.48 6.41
C ASP A 109 12.62 -6.99 6.04
N ILE A 110 11.69 -6.23 6.63
CA ILE A 110 11.59 -4.79 6.43
C ILE A 110 12.86 -4.08 6.89
N ASN A 111 13.35 -4.37 8.08
CA ASN A 111 14.57 -3.77 8.62
C ASN A 111 15.81 -4.11 7.80
N LYS A 112 15.87 -5.31 7.24
CA LYS A 112 16.98 -5.77 6.42
C LYS A 112 17.06 -5.05 5.06
N TYR A 113 15.92 -4.79 4.43
CA TYR A 113 15.84 -4.32 3.04
C TYR A 113 15.33 -2.90 2.87
N PHE A 114 14.68 -2.33 3.90
CA PHE A 114 13.98 -1.04 3.83
C PHE A 114 14.30 -0.16 5.05
N GLU A 115 15.57 0.14 5.27
CA GLU A 115 16.03 0.85 6.48
C GLU A 115 15.33 2.18 6.76
N ASN A 116 14.80 2.85 5.73
CA ASN A 116 14.23 4.19 5.83
C ASN A 116 12.72 4.25 5.55
N LEU A 117 12.07 3.11 5.41
CA LEU A 117 10.64 3.05 5.14
C LEU A 117 9.87 2.49 6.33
N SER A 118 8.68 3.01 6.51
CA SER A 118 7.73 2.54 7.52
C SER A 118 6.59 1.76 6.88
N VAL A 119 5.91 0.93 7.67
CA VAL A 119 4.66 0.31 7.25
C VAL A 119 3.61 1.41 7.13
N VAL A 120 3.04 1.57 5.94
CA VAL A 120 2.00 2.56 5.64
C VAL A 120 0.66 1.94 5.26
N GLY A 121 0.56 0.64 5.35
CA GLY A 121 -0.68 -0.08 5.09
C GLY A 121 -0.47 -1.49 4.57
N TRP A 122 -1.51 -2.02 3.95
CA TRP A 122 -1.51 -3.34 3.36
C TRP A 122 -2.35 -3.40 2.09
N PHE A 123 -2.08 -4.42 1.30
CA PHE A 123 -2.73 -4.69 0.03
C PHE A 123 -3.48 -6.02 0.12
N LEU A 124 -4.67 -6.06 -0.46
CA LEU A 124 -5.50 -7.25 -0.54
C LEU A 124 -6.03 -7.42 -1.97
N SER A 125 -5.74 -8.54 -2.58
CA SER A 125 -6.29 -8.95 -3.87
C SER A 125 -7.30 -10.06 -3.68
N ARG A 126 -8.51 -9.87 -4.23
CA ARG A 126 -9.62 -10.82 -4.17
C ARG A 126 -10.31 -10.88 -5.53
N MET A 127 -9.88 -11.78 -6.39
CA MET A 127 -10.44 -11.92 -7.74
C MET A 127 -11.93 -12.27 -7.70
N GLY A 128 -12.78 -11.43 -8.31
CA GLY A 128 -14.22 -11.64 -8.42
C GLY A 128 -15.05 -11.27 -7.19
N PHE A 129 -14.43 -10.67 -6.16
CA PHE A 129 -15.14 -10.27 -4.91
C PHE A 129 -15.43 -8.77 -4.81
N SER A 130 -15.27 -8.02 -5.88
CA SER A 130 -15.30 -6.57 -5.90
C SER A 130 -14.23 -5.90 -5.01
N THR A 131 -14.16 -4.57 -5.07
CA THR A 131 -13.29 -3.77 -4.19
C THR A 131 -14.00 -3.29 -2.92
N GLU A 132 -15.24 -3.71 -2.71
CA GLU A 132 -15.97 -3.45 -1.46
C GLU A 132 -15.37 -4.26 -0.30
N ILE A 133 -15.40 -3.67 0.88
CA ILE A 133 -14.89 -4.32 2.09
C ILE A 133 -16.03 -4.73 3.02
N ASN A 134 -15.79 -5.76 3.82
CA ASN A 134 -16.73 -6.27 4.82
C ASN A 134 -16.24 -5.96 6.25
N ASP A 135 -17.04 -6.32 7.24
CA ASP A 135 -16.73 -6.09 8.66
C ASP A 135 -15.46 -6.83 9.11
N LYS A 136 -15.18 -8.00 8.54
CA LYS A 136 -13.96 -8.77 8.87
C LYS A 136 -12.71 -8.07 8.39
N ILE A 137 -12.71 -7.54 7.16
CA ILE A 137 -11.59 -6.77 6.60
C ILE A 137 -11.39 -5.49 7.42
N THR A 138 -12.46 -4.79 7.76
CA THR A 138 -12.41 -3.59 8.59
C THR A 138 -11.81 -3.88 9.95
N ARG A 139 -12.24 -4.95 10.61
CA ARG A 139 -11.70 -5.36 11.91
C ARG A 139 -10.23 -5.71 11.83
N LEU A 140 -9.82 -6.46 10.82
CA LEU A 140 -8.44 -6.84 10.59
C LEU A 140 -7.54 -5.60 10.42
N HIS A 141 -8.00 -4.62 9.66
CA HIS A 141 -7.30 -3.35 9.50
C HIS A 141 -7.16 -2.60 10.82
N LEU A 142 -8.25 -2.44 11.56
CA LEU A 142 -8.25 -1.70 12.83
C LEU A 142 -7.41 -2.37 13.91
N GLU A 143 -7.31 -3.69 13.91
CA GLU A 143 -6.48 -4.44 14.85
C GLU A 143 -4.98 -4.35 14.55
N ASN A 144 -4.59 -4.31 13.27
CA ASN A 144 -3.20 -4.45 12.85
C ASN A 144 -2.60 -3.17 12.22
N PHE A 145 -3.43 -2.31 11.65
CA PHE A 145 -3.01 -1.12 10.89
C PHE A 145 -3.74 0.14 11.37
N ARG A 146 -3.88 0.28 12.67
CA ARG A 146 -4.54 1.46 13.25
C ARG A 146 -3.72 2.73 13.01
N GLY A 147 -4.41 3.79 12.64
CA GLY A 147 -3.83 5.12 12.47
C GLY A 147 -4.19 5.74 11.13
N ARG A 148 -4.06 7.06 11.07
CA ARG A 148 -4.32 7.85 9.84
C ARG A 148 -3.24 7.65 8.79
N ASP A 149 -2.07 7.19 9.18
CA ASP A 149 -0.91 6.90 8.35
C ASP A 149 -0.93 5.50 7.72
N LYS A 150 -2.00 4.74 7.94
CA LYS A 150 -2.17 3.39 7.42
C LYS A 150 -3.35 3.33 6.45
N VAL A 151 -3.13 2.74 5.29
CA VAL A 151 -4.15 2.55 4.25
C VAL A 151 -4.36 1.08 3.94
N LEU A 152 -5.52 0.76 3.39
CA LEU A 152 -5.81 -0.52 2.75
C LEU A 152 -5.99 -0.28 1.25
N PHE A 153 -5.27 -1.03 0.44
CA PHE A 153 -5.43 -1.02 -1.02
C PHE A 153 -6.03 -2.36 -1.46
N VAL A 154 -7.23 -2.32 -2.01
CA VAL A 154 -7.96 -3.52 -2.47
C VAL A 154 -8.00 -3.54 -3.98
N MET A 155 -7.77 -4.72 -4.56
CA MET A 155 -7.80 -4.93 -6.01
C MET A 155 -8.65 -6.14 -6.37
N ASP A 156 -9.50 -5.97 -7.38
CA ASP A 156 -10.20 -7.05 -8.06
C ASP A 156 -9.68 -7.15 -9.50
N SER A 157 -8.86 -8.16 -9.77
CA SER A 157 -8.25 -8.34 -11.08
C SER A 157 -9.23 -8.83 -12.15
N LEU A 158 -10.36 -9.41 -11.76
CA LEU A 158 -11.39 -9.87 -12.71
C LEU A 158 -12.11 -8.68 -13.35
N GLU A 159 -12.50 -7.71 -12.54
CA GLU A 159 -13.19 -6.50 -12.98
C GLU A 159 -12.23 -5.34 -13.31
N CYS A 160 -10.94 -5.55 -13.15
CA CYS A 160 -9.90 -4.51 -13.31
C CYS A 160 -10.19 -3.26 -12.48
N ASP A 161 -10.66 -3.44 -11.25
CA ASP A 161 -11.00 -2.38 -10.31
C ASP A 161 -10.05 -2.37 -9.13
N ASP A 162 -9.78 -1.18 -8.60
CA ASP A 162 -9.00 -0.98 -7.39
C ASP A 162 -9.51 0.18 -6.54
N ALA A 163 -9.24 0.14 -5.25
CA ALA A 163 -9.64 1.19 -4.33
C ALA A 163 -8.71 1.29 -3.12
N PHE A 164 -8.39 2.52 -2.74
CA PHE A 164 -7.79 2.83 -1.45
C PHE A 164 -8.85 3.15 -0.41
N TYR A 165 -8.61 2.65 0.81
CA TYR A 165 -9.38 2.96 2.00
C TYR A 165 -8.47 3.62 3.03
N VAL A 166 -8.93 4.71 3.63
CA VAL A 166 -8.25 5.42 4.70
C VAL A 166 -9.05 5.31 5.99
N CYS A 167 -8.36 5.28 7.12
CA CYS A 167 -9.00 5.20 8.43
C CYS A 167 -9.30 6.60 8.96
N GLU A 168 -10.58 6.88 9.18
CA GLU A 168 -11.05 8.09 9.86
C GLU A 168 -12.07 7.72 10.94
N LYS A 169 -11.83 8.16 12.17
CA LYS A 169 -12.72 7.90 13.32
C LYS A 169 -13.10 6.41 13.47
N ASN A 170 -12.11 5.53 13.37
CA ASN A 170 -12.29 4.07 13.42
C ASN A 170 -13.18 3.48 12.32
N ARG A 171 -13.27 4.14 11.18
CA ARG A 171 -13.95 3.67 9.98
C ARG A 171 -13.02 3.70 8.78
N LEU A 172 -13.16 2.74 7.90
CA LEU A 172 -12.48 2.75 6.61
C LEU A 172 -13.34 3.47 5.57
N MET A 173 -12.80 4.55 5.03
CA MET A 173 -13.45 5.38 4.03
C MET A 173 -12.80 5.18 2.68
N ARG A 174 -13.59 4.80 1.67
CA ARG A 174 -13.12 4.65 0.29
C ARG A 174 -12.68 6.00 -0.26
N GLN A 175 -11.47 6.05 -0.81
CA GLN A 175 -10.97 7.23 -1.52
C GLN A 175 -11.48 7.23 -2.96
N ARG A 176 -11.75 8.43 -3.49
CA ARG A 176 -12.22 8.61 -4.88
C ARG A 176 -11.10 8.55 -5.91
N GLY A 177 -9.87 8.58 -5.48
CA GLY A 177 -8.73 8.54 -6.37
C GLY A 177 -7.39 8.62 -5.63
N TYR A 178 -6.33 8.45 -6.39
CA TYR A 178 -4.95 8.49 -5.93
C TYR A 178 -4.02 8.98 -7.04
N CYS A 179 -2.74 9.13 -6.77
CA CYS A 179 -1.75 9.57 -7.74
C CYS A 179 -0.70 8.48 -7.98
N LEU A 180 -0.41 8.22 -9.25
CA LEU A 180 0.63 7.31 -9.68
C LEU A 180 1.91 8.10 -9.98
N LEU A 181 3.03 7.69 -9.39
CA LEU A 181 4.33 8.31 -9.59
C LEU A 181 5.16 7.49 -10.57
N TYR A 182 5.68 8.14 -11.59
CA TYR A 182 6.61 7.53 -12.54
C TYR A 182 8.04 7.94 -12.19
N THR A 183 8.88 6.98 -11.87
CA THR A 183 10.26 7.20 -11.46
C THR A 183 11.23 7.30 -12.63
N SER A 184 10.84 6.85 -13.82
CA SER A 184 11.66 6.95 -15.02
C SER A 184 11.30 8.18 -15.85
N ASP A 185 12.31 8.87 -16.42
CA ASP A 185 12.12 9.93 -17.42
C ASP A 185 11.59 9.41 -18.77
N ALA A 186 11.21 8.16 -18.85
CA ALA A 186 10.57 7.57 -20.01
C ALA A 186 9.13 8.09 -20.10
N ALA A 187 8.96 9.02 -20.96
CA ALA A 187 7.64 9.49 -21.38
C ALA A 187 6.87 8.37 -22.09
#